data_e1f0f1c26a3b1ee2d0fc34519956e6a5
#
_entry.id   e1f0f1c26a3b1ee2d0fc34519956e6a5
#
_cell.length_a   1.000
_cell.length_b   1.000
_cell.length_c   1.000
_cell.angle_alpha   90.00
_cell.angle_beta   90.00
_cell.angle_gamma   90.00
#
_symmetry.space_group_name_H-M   'P 1'
#
loop_
_entity.id
_entity.type
_entity.pdbx_description
1 polymer ?
#
loop_
_entity_poly.entity_id
_entity_poly.type
_entity_poly.pdbx_seq_one_letter_code
_entity_poly.pdbx_strand_id
1 'polypeptide(L)'
;TWRATADPKLVAVCYCSDCQTFGSSAFQYAARVSRDSFQVTQGQLKAYEKLADSGNTRHYSFCGECGSGIHTSSADGEGLLSLRLGGCRQKDQLPPRVQIWCGSAPEWVSVVGDVKLDKQS
;
A
#
# COMPACT_ATOMS: atom_id res chain seq x y z
N THR A 1 -4.36 6.98 14.32
CA THR A 1 -3.53 8.12 13.87
C THR A 1 -2.08 7.68 13.72
N TRP A 2 -1.44 8.14 12.69
CA TRP A 2 -0.06 7.79 12.40
C TRP A 2 0.64 8.95 11.70
N ARG A 3 1.96 8.87 11.65
CA ARG A 3 2.80 9.77 10.86
C ARG A 3 3.97 9.00 10.24
N ALA A 4 4.47 9.49 9.11
CA ALA A 4 5.60 8.92 8.42
C ALA A 4 6.23 9.95 7.50
N THR A 5 7.43 9.65 7.01
CA THR A 5 8.09 10.45 5.98
C THR A 5 7.98 9.71 4.65
N ALA A 6 7.38 10.34 3.66
CA ALA A 6 7.19 9.74 2.34
C ALA A 6 7.97 10.50 1.27
N ASP A 7 8.57 9.73 0.36
CA ASP A 7 9.18 10.28 -0.86
C ASP A 7 8.11 10.29 -1.94
N PRO A 8 7.75 11.46 -2.51
CA PRO A 8 6.72 11.53 -3.55
C PRO A 8 7.03 10.66 -4.78
N LYS A 9 8.29 10.34 -5.03
CA LYS A 9 8.70 9.47 -6.14
C LYS A 9 8.30 8.01 -5.93
N LEU A 10 8.02 7.62 -4.69
CA LEU A 10 7.69 6.25 -4.32
C LEU A 10 6.20 6.02 -4.11
N VAL A 11 5.37 6.93 -4.60
CA VAL A 11 3.92 6.80 -4.54
C VAL A 11 3.43 6.00 -5.74
N ALA A 12 2.66 4.95 -5.48
CA ALA A 12 2.25 4.03 -6.51
C ALA A 12 0.78 3.59 -6.35
N VAL A 13 0.21 3.11 -7.44
CA VAL A 13 -1.00 2.31 -7.39
C VAL A 13 -0.65 0.88 -7.79
N CYS A 14 -1.23 -0.07 -7.09
CA CYS A 14 -0.99 -1.49 -7.31
C CYS A 14 -2.29 -2.20 -7.64
N TYR A 15 -2.29 -2.93 -8.74
CA TYR A 15 -3.46 -3.66 -9.23
C TYR A 15 -3.44 -5.15 -8.89
N CYS A 16 -2.48 -5.65 -8.13
CA CYS A 16 -2.45 -7.08 -7.83
C CYS A 16 -3.75 -7.50 -7.13
N SER A 17 -4.10 -8.78 -7.28
CA SER A 17 -5.38 -9.28 -6.74
C SER A 17 -5.49 -9.07 -5.23
N ASP A 18 -4.38 -9.20 -4.50
CA ASP A 18 -4.38 -8.98 -3.05
C ASP A 18 -4.67 -7.52 -2.71
N CYS A 19 -4.07 -6.58 -3.46
CA CYS A 19 -4.33 -5.16 -3.25
C CYS A 19 -5.79 -4.80 -3.55
N GLN A 20 -6.35 -5.37 -4.61
CA GLN A 20 -7.76 -5.17 -4.94
C GLN A 20 -8.66 -5.72 -3.86
N THR A 21 -8.39 -6.93 -3.39
CA THR A 21 -9.22 -7.60 -2.39
C THR A 21 -9.14 -6.89 -1.04
N PHE A 22 -7.92 -6.65 -0.55
CA PHE A 22 -7.74 -6.02 0.75
C PHE A 22 -8.27 -4.58 0.78
N GLY A 23 -8.11 -3.86 -0.31
CA GLY A 23 -8.57 -2.48 -0.42
C GLY A 23 -10.02 -2.32 -0.86
N SER A 24 -10.70 -3.41 -1.25
CA SER A 24 -12.06 -3.37 -1.80
C SER A 24 -12.20 -2.33 -2.91
N SER A 25 -11.22 -2.31 -3.82
CA SER A 25 -11.14 -1.30 -4.87
C SER A 25 -10.44 -1.89 -6.09
N ALA A 26 -10.38 -1.12 -7.16
CA ALA A 26 -9.67 -1.50 -8.39
C ALA A 26 -8.14 -1.52 -8.19
N PHE A 27 -7.63 -0.84 -7.16
CA PHE A 27 -6.19 -0.77 -6.88
C PHE A 27 -5.96 -0.34 -5.43
N GLN A 28 -4.70 -0.42 -5.00
CA GLN A 28 -4.25 0.21 -3.75
C GLN A 28 -3.38 1.41 -4.09
N TYR A 29 -3.60 2.49 -3.35
CA TYR A 29 -2.86 3.73 -3.43
C TYR A 29 -1.95 3.81 -2.20
N ALA A 30 -0.64 3.79 -2.43
CA ALA A 30 0.32 3.66 -1.34
C ALA A 30 1.65 4.33 -1.66
N ALA A 31 2.39 4.66 -0.61
CA ALA A 31 3.78 5.07 -0.70
C ALA A 31 4.66 4.05 0.00
N ARG A 32 5.84 3.79 -0.55
CA ARG A 32 6.84 2.98 0.15
C ARG A 32 7.61 3.89 1.10
N VAL A 33 7.59 3.54 2.37
CA VAL A 33 8.25 4.33 3.41
C VAL A 33 9.15 3.45 4.25
N SER A 34 10.19 4.07 4.82
CA SER A 34 11.05 3.40 5.79
C SER A 34 10.25 3.04 7.05
N ARG A 35 10.47 1.85 7.59
CA ARG A 35 9.85 1.43 8.83
C ARG A 35 10.16 2.40 9.96
N ASP A 36 11.38 2.93 10.00
CA ASP A 36 11.82 3.84 11.04
C ASP A 36 11.10 5.18 11.02
N SER A 37 10.59 5.58 9.85
CA SER A 37 9.86 6.84 9.72
C SER A 37 8.40 6.73 10.13
N PHE A 38 7.87 5.50 10.20
CA PHE A 38 6.45 5.28 10.50
C PHE A 38 6.24 5.15 12.01
N GLN A 39 5.25 5.87 12.52
CA GLN A 39 4.90 5.84 13.92
C GLN A 39 3.39 5.95 14.12
N VAL A 40 2.84 5.04 14.91
CA VAL A 40 1.45 5.12 15.35
C VAL A 40 1.41 6.09 16.52
N THR A 41 0.63 7.15 16.39
CA THR A 41 0.51 8.17 17.43
C THR A 41 -0.73 8.01 18.29
N GLN A 42 -1.73 7.29 17.79
CA GLN A 42 -2.96 7.00 18.53
C GLN A 42 -3.61 5.74 17.98
N GLY A 43 -4.11 4.89 18.85
CA GLY A 43 -4.79 3.66 18.47
C GLY A 43 -3.84 2.48 18.35
N GLN A 44 -4.40 1.33 18.02
CA GLN A 44 -3.65 0.08 17.86
C GLN A 44 -3.96 -0.54 16.52
N LEU A 45 -2.92 -1.12 15.91
CA LEU A 45 -3.05 -1.86 14.66
C LEU A 45 -3.24 -3.34 14.95
N LYS A 46 -4.04 -3.97 14.11
CA LYS A 46 -4.10 -5.43 13.99
C LYS A 46 -3.49 -5.82 12.66
N ALA A 47 -3.05 -7.05 12.53
CA ALA A 47 -2.44 -7.54 11.31
C ALA A 47 -3.08 -8.85 10.87
N TYR A 48 -3.32 -8.96 9.57
CA TYR A 48 -3.69 -10.19 8.91
C TYR A 48 -2.46 -10.71 8.17
N GLU A 49 -2.14 -11.98 8.36
CA GLU A 49 -0.97 -12.60 7.77
C GLU A 49 -1.38 -13.42 6.56
N LYS A 50 -0.70 -13.21 5.44
CA LYS A 50 -1.01 -13.90 4.20
C LYS A 50 0.25 -14.35 3.48
N LEU A 51 0.21 -15.57 2.94
CA LEU A 51 1.26 -16.07 2.06
C LEU A 51 1.00 -15.51 0.65
N ALA A 52 1.93 -14.72 0.15
CA ALA A 52 1.85 -14.12 -1.18
C ALA A 52 2.28 -15.13 -2.24
N ASP A 53 1.94 -14.85 -3.51
CA ASP A 53 2.32 -15.68 -4.65
C ASP A 53 3.84 -15.84 -4.80
N SER A 54 4.60 -14.85 -4.32
CA SER A 54 6.05 -14.88 -4.31
C SER A 54 6.63 -15.89 -3.33
N GLY A 55 5.82 -16.47 -2.45
CA GLY A 55 6.25 -17.35 -1.36
C GLY A 55 6.56 -16.62 -0.07
N ASN A 56 6.56 -15.29 -0.07
CA ASN A 56 6.80 -14.50 1.12
C ASN A 56 5.52 -14.31 1.93
N THR A 57 5.65 -14.35 3.26
CA THR A 57 4.53 -14.03 4.14
C THR A 57 4.44 -12.51 4.32
N ARG A 58 3.25 -11.98 4.14
CA ARG A 58 2.97 -10.55 4.24
C ARG A 58 2.03 -10.26 5.40
N HIS A 59 2.27 -9.13 6.06
CA HIS A 59 1.36 -8.59 7.07
C HIS A 59 0.56 -7.44 6.47
N TYR A 60 -0.75 -7.54 6.58
CA TYR A 60 -1.69 -6.48 6.19
C TYR A 60 -2.21 -5.86 7.47
N SER A 61 -1.69 -4.69 7.80
CA SER A 61 -2.01 -4.01 9.07
C SER A 61 -3.15 -3.03 8.88
N PHE A 62 -4.07 -3.04 9.83
CA PHE A 62 -5.27 -2.22 9.79
C PHE A 62 -5.63 -1.72 11.19
N CYS A 63 -6.45 -0.67 11.24
CA CYS A 63 -6.92 -0.12 12.50
C CYS A 63 -7.84 -1.12 13.21
N GLY A 64 -7.54 -1.41 14.46
CA GLY A 64 -8.33 -2.37 15.24
C GLY A 64 -9.74 -1.87 15.61
N GLU A 65 -9.99 -0.57 15.48
CA GLU A 65 -11.30 0.01 15.82
C GLU A 65 -12.21 0.17 14.60
N CYS A 66 -11.68 0.70 13.49
CA CYS A 66 -12.51 1.02 12.32
C CYS A 66 -12.20 0.16 11.09
N GLY A 67 -11.17 -0.68 11.14
CA GLY A 67 -10.84 -1.57 10.04
C GLY A 67 -10.10 -0.93 8.87
N SER A 68 -9.77 0.36 8.94
CA SER A 68 -9.05 1.03 7.86
C SER A 68 -7.69 0.39 7.64
N GLY A 69 -7.37 0.05 6.39
CA GLY A 69 -6.05 -0.47 6.04
C GLY A 69 -4.99 0.60 6.23
N ILE A 70 -3.87 0.25 6.87
CA ILE A 70 -2.81 1.19 7.19
C ILE A 70 -1.55 0.91 6.39
N HIS A 71 -1.00 -0.29 6.48
CA HIS A 71 0.17 -0.65 5.68
C HIS A 71 0.27 -2.14 5.42
N THR A 72 1.09 -2.48 4.44
CA THR A 72 1.48 -3.86 4.14
C THR A 72 2.99 -3.96 4.27
N SER A 73 3.47 -5.06 4.83
CA SER A 73 4.89 -5.27 5.03
C SER A 73 5.24 -6.74 4.95
N SER A 74 6.55 -7.02 4.85
CA SER A 74 7.04 -8.38 4.97
C SER A 74 6.97 -8.82 6.42
N ALA A 75 6.56 -10.07 6.65
CA ALA A 75 6.44 -10.64 7.99
C ALA A 75 7.79 -10.80 8.70
N ASP A 76 8.90 -10.83 7.94
CA ASP A 76 10.24 -10.97 8.52
C ASP A 76 10.76 -9.68 9.16
N GLY A 77 10.01 -8.59 9.07
CA GLY A 77 10.42 -7.31 9.64
C GLY A 77 11.38 -6.50 8.78
N GLU A 78 11.70 -6.99 7.59
CA GLU A 78 12.64 -6.35 6.68
C GLU A 78 11.93 -5.52 5.61
N GLY A 79 12.68 -4.63 4.98
CA GLY A 79 12.23 -3.85 3.85
C GLY A 79 11.33 -2.67 4.22
N LEU A 80 10.76 -2.07 3.21
CA LEU A 80 9.91 -0.89 3.35
C LEU A 80 8.47 -1.29 3.70
N LEU A 81 7.75 -0.36 4.32
CA LEU A 81 6.31 -0.48 4.45
C LEU A 81 5.64 0.08 3.20
N SER A 82 4.57 -0.56 2.78
CA SER A 82 3.67 -0.03 1.76
C SER A 82 2.52 0.67 2.48
N LEU A 83 2.66 1.97 2.69
CA LEU A 83 1.75 2.76 3.52
C LEU A 83 0.56 3.24 2.69
N ARG A 84 -0.64 2.90 3.13
CA ARG A 84 -1.89 3.30 2.46
C ARG A 84 -2.11 4.80 2.62
N LEU A 85 -2.37 5.48 1.52
CA LEU A 85 -2.50 6.94 1.55
C LEU A 85 -3.95 7.43 1.51
N GLY A 86 -4.92 6.54 1.36
CA GLY A 86 -6.33 6.94 1.26
C GLY A 86 -6.83 7.76 2.44
N GLY A 87 -6.34 7.48 3.65
CA GLY A 87 -6.67 8.23 4.85
C GLY A 87 -5.68 9.32 5.21
N CYS A 88 -4.70 9.59 4.35
CA CYS A 88 -3.67 10.59 4.61
C CYS A 88 -4.18 11.99 4.29
N ARG A 89 -3.97 12.93 5.21
CA ARG A 89 -4.41 14.32 5.00
C ARG A 89 -3.71 15.00 3.83
N GLN A 90 -2.48 14.62 3.53
CA GLN A 90 -1.66 15.20 2.47
C GLN A 90 -1.81 14.49 1.13
N LYS A 91 -2.81 13.63 0.96
CA LYS A 91 -2.95 12.81 -0.25
C LYS A 91 -3.02 13.61 -1.54
N ASP A 92 -3.59 14.82 -1.51
CA ASP A 92 -3.66 15.67 -2.70
C ASP A 92 -2.29 16.13 -3.19
N GLN A 93 -1.29 16.09 -2.31
CA GLN A 93 0.10 16.44 -2.64
C GLN A 93 0.94 15.22 -3.04
N LEU A 94 0.34 14.05 -3.06
CA LEU A 94 1.02 12.79 -3.29
C LEU A 94 0.34 12.02 -4.42
N PRO A 95 0.33 12.56 -5.65
CA PRO A 95 -0.23 11.82 -6.78
C PRO A 95 0.61 10.57 -7.07
N PRO A 96 -0.02 9.48 -7.53
CA PRO A 96 0.74 8.29 -7.89
C PRO A 96 1.64 8.55 -9.09
N ARG A 97 2.88 8.10 -8.97
CA ARG A 97 3.92 8.23 -10.00
C ARG A 97 4.14 6.92 -10.76
N VAL A 98 3.82 5.80 -10.13
CA VAL A 98 4.10 4.47 -10.66
C VAL A 98 2.83 3.62 -10.59
N GLN A 99 2.62 2.81 -11.62
CA GLN A 99 1.58 1.79 -11.64
C GLN A 99 2.27 0.43 -11.68
N ILE A 100 1.92 -0.46 -10.76
CA ILE A 100 2.51 -1.80 -10.71
C ILE A 100 1.41 -2.86 -10.81
N TRP A 101 1.79 -4.05 -11.28
CA TRP A 101 0.89 -5.15 -11.54
C TRP A 101 -0.22 -4.78 -12.52
N CYS A 102 0.14 -4.02 -13.56
CA CYS A 102 -0.82 -3.48 -14.53
C CYS A 102 -1.55 -4.57 -15.32
N GLY A 103 -0.94 -5.74 -15.49
CA GLY A 103 -1.60 -6.86 -16.17
C GLY A 103 -2.83 -7.39 -15.42
N SER A 104 -2.97 -7.08 -14.14
CA SER A 104 -4.12 -7.48 -13.33
C SER A 104 -5.18 -6.40 -13.20
N ALA A 105 -4.96 -5.22 -13.79
CA ALA A 105 -5.92 -4.12 -13.71
C ALA A 105 -7.23 -4.48 -14.41
N PRO A 106 -8.39 -4.12 -13.84
CA PRO A 106 -9.65 -4.24 -14.57
C PRO A 106 -9.61 -3.46 -15.87
N GLU A 107 -10.22 -4.00 -16.92
CA GLU A 107 -10.18 -3.39 -18.27
C GLU A 107 -10.74 -1.98 -18.31
N TRP A 108 -11.73 -1.69 -17.45
CA TRP A 108 -12.38 -0.38 -17.41
C TRP A 108 -11.58 0.69 -16.69
N VAL A 109 -10.46 0.32 -16.06
CA VAL A 109 -9.66 1.29 -15.28
C VAL A 109 -8.81 2.13 -16.21
N SER A 110 -8.90 3.46 -16.05
CA SER A 110 -8.00 4.43 -16.65
C SER A 110 -7.29 5.15 -15.51
N VAL A 111 -5.97 5.04 -15.42
CA VAL A 111 -5.20 5.51 -14.29
C VAL A 111 -4.14 6.50 -14.70
N VAL A 112 -3.87 7.43 -13.80
CA VAL A 112 -2.82 8.43 -13.93
C VAL A 112 -1.54 7.89 -13.32
N GLY A 113 -0.43 8.07 -14.02
CA GLY A 113 0.90 7.68 -13.55
C GLY A 113 1.86 7.72 -14.73
N ASP A 114 3.12 8.05 -14.44
CA ASP A 114 4.14 8.22 -15.47
C ASP A 114 4.73 6.89 -15.95
N VAL A 115 4.69 5.88 -15.11
CA VAL A 115 5.31 4.58 -15.39
C VAL A 115 4.30 3.47 -15.23
N LYS A 116 4.25 2.57 -16.21
CA LYS A 116 3.44 1.36 -16.19
C LYS A 116 4.35 0.15 -16.22
N LEU A 117 4.21 -0.72 -15.24
CA LEU A 117 4.93 -1.99 -15.18
C LEU A 117 3.91 -3.12 -15.17
N ASP A 118 4.09 -4.10 -16.06
CA ASP A 118 3.19 -5.25 -16.11
C ASP A 118 3.22 -6.03 -14.80
N LYS A 119 4.38 -6.05 -14.16
CA LYS A 119 4.60 -6.82 -12.97
C LYS A 119 5.68 -6.16 -12.12
N GLN A 120 5.48 -6.19 -10.81
CA GLN A 120 6.47 -5.67 -9.89
C GLN A 120 6.27 -6.33 -8.53
N SER A 121 7.25 -7.07 -8.09
CA SER A 121 7.22 -7.74 -6.80
C SER A 121 7.72 -6.90 -5.64
#